data_e8487e335fdfa42d498bc5341483ab71
#
_entry.id   e8487e335fdfa42d498bc5341483ab71
#
_cell.length_a   1.000
_cell.length_b   1.000
_cell.length_c   1.000
_cell.angle_alpha   90.00
_cell.angle_beta   90.00
_cell.angle_gamma   90.00
#
_symmetry.space_group_name_H-M   'P 1'
#
loop_
_entity.id
_entity.type
_entity.pdbx_description
1 polymer ?
#
loop_
_entity_poly.entity_id
_entity_poly.type
_entity_poly.pdbx_seq_one_letter_code
_entity_poly.pdbx_strand_id
1 'polypeptide(L)'
;MTRLKIILQSIWQTWQQSHLMLRILIGIIIGSVLALTMPGVSAISVLGDLFVGALKAMAPVLVAVLVMASVAAAGKGLGSRFRLVITLYMLTTLIAAIVAVVGSSLFPIHIALTNVQGATGAAPSALADVFRNIAREIMSNPITAIANANYLSVLFWAVIIGLALKAVASPQTITSLQHWADAVSKVVGWIIQCAPFGILGLVYTSVSESGLEIFTTYGQLLLLLIGCMLTVSLIINPLIVGCILRRNPYPLVWHCLKESAVSAFFTRSSAANIPVNMAICKRMGLDKDFYSVSIPLGSIINMDGAAITITVMTLATCHTLGIDVPLATALLLSVIATLAACGTSGVAGGSLLLIPMACSLFGISNDIAMQVVAVGFIIGVVQDSVETALNSSGDMLFTATAEFKERLKRGEKIEIL
;
A
#
# COMPACT_ATOMS: atom_id res chain seq x y z
N MET A 1 9.27 9.17 45.86
CA MET A 1 8.48 8.39 44.87
C MET A 1 7.50 9.23 44.06
N THR A 2 6.94 10.32 44.57
CA THR A 2 5.91 11.14 43.88
C THR A 2 6.41 11.94 42.68
N ARG A 3 7.61 12.57 42.74
CA ARG A 3 8.15 13.35 41.61
C ARG A 3 8.49 12.49 40.36
N LEU A 4 9.06 11.29 40.58
CA LEU A 4 9.38 10.38 39.47
C LEU A 4 8.10 9.87 38.77
N LYS A 5 7.04 9.58 39.51
CA LYS A 5 5.74 9.21 38.94
C LYS A 5 5.13 10.33 38.07
N ILE A 6 5.22 11.57 38.57
CA ILE A 6 4.69 12.74 37.82
C ILE A 6 5.48 12.95 36.54
N ILE A 7 6.82 12.84 36.59
CA ILE A 7 7.68 12.96 35.39
C ILE A 7 7.37 11.83 34.37
N LEU A 8 7.25 10.59 34.86
CA LEU A 8 6.93 9.44 33.98
C LEU A 8 5.51 9.57 33.40
N GLN A 9 4.55 10.04 34.12
CA GLN A 9 3.19 10.32 33.61
C GLN A 9 3.19 11.44 32.57
N SER A 10 3.94 12.52 32.82
CA SER A 10 4.07 13.62 31.85
C SER A 10 4.75 13.15 30.56
N ILE A 11 5.86 12.39 30.67
CA ILE A 11 6.53 11.80 29.49
C ILE A 11 5.59 10.87 28.72
N TRP A 12 4.85 10.02 29.43
CA TRP A 12 3.89 9.11 28.81
C TRP A 12 2.75 9.84 28.11
N GLN A 13 2.20 10.89 28.70
CA GLN A 13 1.17 11.73 28.08
C GLN A 13 1.71 12.44 26.84
N THR A 14 2.89 13.03 26.91
CA THR A 14 3.55 13.67 25.77
C THR A 14 3.84 12.65 24.67
N TRP A 15 4.26 11.44 25.02
CA TRP A 15 4.45 10.34 24.08
C TRP A 15 3.14 9.96 23.38
N GLN A 16 2.06 9.79 24.12
CA GLN A 16 0.75 9.44 23.52
C GLN A 16 0.17 10.54 22.62
N GLN A 17 0.46 11.80 22.93
CA GLN A 17 0.02 12.95 22.13
C GLN A 17 0.91 13.20 20.90
N SER A 18 2.12 12.66 20.87
CA SER A 18 3.04 12.83 19.75
C SER A 18 2.61 12.00 18.52
N HIS A 19 2.90 12.51 17.33
CA HIS A 19 2.63 11.79 16.09
C HIS A 19 3.39 10.46 16.03
N LEU A 20 2.73 9.40 15.52
CA LEU A 20 3.33 8.06 15.36
C LEU A 20 4.66 8.12 14.61
N MET A 21 4.75 8.99 13.58
CA MET A 21 5.96 9.24 12.79
C MET A 21 7.15 9.64 13.68
N LEU A 22 6.96 10.59 14.59
CA LEU A 22 8.02 11.03 15.51
C LEU A 22 8.45 9.88 16.45
N ARG A 23 7.50 9.11 16.95
CA ARG A 23 7.79 7.95 17.80
C ARG A 23 8.60 6.89 17.07
N ILE A 24 8.31 6.63 15.79
CA ILE A 24 9.07 5.70 14.95
C ILE A 24 10.49 6.22 14.72
N LEU A 25 10.67 7.51 14.40
CA LEU A 25 12.00 8.11 14.24
C LEU A 25 12.85 7.99 15.52
N ILE A 26 12.25 8.23 16.67
CA ILE A 26 12.91 8.01 17.98
C ILE A 26 13.30 6.53 18.14
N GLY A 27 12.41 5.59 17.76
CA GLY A 27 12.70 4.16 17.76
C GLY A 27 13.90 3.79 16.89
N ILE A 28 13.99 4.35 15.66
CA ILE A 28 15.11 4.15 14.75
C ILE A 28 16.42 4.65 15.36
N ILE A 29 16.42 5.87 15.91
CA ILE A 29 17.61 6.46 16.54
C ILE A 29 18.08 5.62 17.73
N ILE A 30 17.16 5.28 18.64
CA ILE A 30 17.48 4.47 19.82
C ILE A 30 17.98 3.09 19.41
N GLY A 31 17.31 2.42 18.45
CA GLY A 31 17.71 1.11 17.94
C GLY A 31 19.10 1.12 17.36
N SER A 32 19.43 2.15 16.55
CA SER A 32 20.79 2.34 15.97
C SER A 32 21.84 2.56 17.05
N VAL A 33 21.58 3.43 18.03
CA VAL A 33 22.52 3.71 19.13
C VAL A 33 22.76 2.45 19.96
N LEU A 34 21.71 1.72 20.31
CA LEU A 34 21.82 0.47 21.07
C LEU A 34 22.59 -0.61 20.29
N ALA A 35 22.38 -0.72 18.97
CA ALA A 35 23.12 -1.66 18.15
C ALA A 35 24.65 -1.39 18.13
N LEU A 36 25.03 -0.09 18.11
CA LEU A 36 26.45 0.31 18.11
C LEU A 36 27.10 0.21 19.49
N THR A 37 26.34 0.42 20.57
CA THR A 37 26.88 0.46 21.95
C THR A 37 26.79 -0.87 22.68
N MET A 38 25.77 -1.67 22.39
CA MET A 38 25.45 -2.91 23.06
C MET A 38 25.06 -4.01 22.06
N PRO A 39 25.93 -4.40 21.12
CA PRO A 39 25.61 -5.46 20.14
C PRO A 39 25.40 -6.81 20.84
N GLY A 40 24.49 -7.65 20.31
CA GLY A 40 24.27 -9.02 20.79
C GLY A 40 23.25 -9.17 21.94
N VAL A 41 22.53 -8.13 22.32
CA VAL A 41 21.46 -8.22 23.32
C VAL A 41 20.17 -8.73 22.69
N SER A 42 19.94 -10.04 22.73
CA SER A 42 18.77 -10.70 22.12
C SER A 42 17.41 -10.18 22.60
N ALA A 43 17.32 -9.67 23.82
CA ALA A 43 16.07 -9.10 24.35
C ALA A 43 15.56 -7.90 23.54
N ILE A 44 16.44 -7.16 22.86
CA ILE A 44 16.04 -6.01 22.04
C ILE A 44 15.50 -6.49 20.70
N SER A 45 16.13 -7.48 20.06
CA SER A 45 15.67 -8.04 18.80
C SER A 45 14.27 -8.69 18.91
N VAL A 46 13.93 -9.28 20.05
CA VAL A 46 12.60 -9.85 20.32
C VAL A 46 11.45 -8.85 20.08
N LEU A 47 11.67 -7.55 20.34
CA LEU A 47 10.65 -6.53 20.05
C LEU A 47 10.30 -6.47 18.55
N GLY A 48 11.32 -6.59 17.70
CA GLY A 48 11.14 -6.66 16.24
C GLY A 48 10.41 -7.93 15.82
N ASP A 49 10.82 -9.07 16.36
CA ASP A 49 10.24 -10.38 16.05
C ASP A 49 8.76 -10.45 16.44
N LEU A 50 8.41 -9.94 17.62
CA LEU A 50 7.02 -9.88 18.08
C LEU A 50 6.16 -8.97 17.19
N PHE A 51 6.69 -7.84 16.76
CA PHE A 51 5.98 -6.92 15.87
C PHE A 51 5.71 -7.54 14.50
N VAL A 52 6.74 -8.10 13.87
CA VAL A 52 6.62 -8.80 12.57
C VAL A 52 5.73 -10.04 12.69
N GLY A 53 5.87 -10.81 13.78
CA GLY A 53 5.03 -11.97 14.06
C GLY A 53 3.54 -11.62 14.18
N ALA A 54 3.22 -10.52 14.85
CA ALA A 54 1.84 -10.04 14.96
C ALA A 54 1.26 -9.61 13.60
N LEU A 55 2.07 -8.92 12.78
CA LEU A 55 1.67 -8.55 11.42
C LEU A 55 1.47 -9.80 10.53
N LYS A 56 2.42 -10.75 10.59
CA LYS A 56 2.35 -12.03 9.86
C LYS A 56 1.07 -12.81 10.19
N ALA A 57 0.67 -12.82 11.46
CA ALA A 57 -0.53 -13.51 11.91
C ALA A 57 -1.82 -12.87 11.37
N MET A 58 -1.87 -11.54 11.27
CA MET A 58 -3.09 -10.82 10.85
C MET A 58 -3.19 -10.59 9.35
N ALA A 59 -2.07 -10.58 8.62
CA ALA A 59 -2.05 -10.20 7.21
C ALA A 59 -2.97 -11.07 6.31
N PRO A 60 -3.01 -12.42 6.41
CA PRO A 60 -3.91 -13.22 5.56
C PRO A 60 -5.39 -12.94 5.83
N VAL A 61 -5.75 -12.74 7.11
CA VAL A 61 -7.13 -12.41 7.52
C VAL A 61 -7.52 -11.03 7.01
N LEU A 62 -6.60 -10.07 7.14
CA LEU A 62 -6.81 -8.70 6.63
C LEU A 62 -7.09 -8.74 5.12
N VAL A 63 -6.23 -9.37 4.33
CA VAL A 63 -6.38 -9.47 2.87
C VAL A 63 -7.71 -10.12 2.51
N ALA A 64 -8.06 -11.26 3.14
CA ALA A 64 -9.30 -11.96 2.87
C ALA A 64 -10.52 -11.06 3.08
N VAL A 65 -10.64 -10.45 4.25
CA VAL A 65 -11.84 -9.70 4.63
C VAL A 65 -11.95 -8.37 3.88
N LEU A 66 -10.82 -7.64 3.73
CA LEU A 66 -10.84 -6.34 3.05
C LEU A 66 -11.16 -6.45 1.57
N VAL A 67 -10.48 -7.37 0.86
CA VAL A 67 -10.74 -7.56 -0.58
C VAL A 67 -12.16 -8.03 -0.81
N MET A 68 -12.65 -8.99 0.01
CA MET A 68 -14.03 -9.46 -0.08
C MET A 68 -15.04 -8.33 0.13
N ALA A 69 -14.85 -7.50 1.17
CA ALA A 69 -15.72 -6.38 1.49
C ALA A 69 -15.72 -5.31 0.38
N SER A 70 -14.53 -4.97 -0.14
CA SER A 70 -14.37 -3.99 -1.21
C SER A 70 -15.05 -4.42 -2.50
N VAL A 71 -14.88 -5.69 -2.91
CA VAL A 71 -15.51 -6.25 -4.10
C VAL A 71 -17.03 -6.35 -3.95
N ALA A 72 -17.52 -6.78 -2.78
CA ALA A 72 -18.94 -6.88 -2.50
C ALA A 72 -19.65 -5.51 -2.49
N ALA A 73 -18.99 -4.49 -1.95
CA ALA A 73 -19.52 -3.14 -1.86
C ALA A 73 -19.43 -2.34 -3.18
N ALA A 74 -18.67 -2.81 -4.17
CA ALA A 74 -18.52 -2.11 -5.44
C ALA A 74 -19.87 -1.91 -6.12
N GLY A 75 -20.24 -0.65 -6.42
CA GLY A 75 -21.59 -0.24 -6.82
C GLY A 75 -22.18 -0.94 -8.05
N LYS A 76 -23.51 -1.00 -8.12
CA LYS A 76 -24.28 -1.47 -9.27
C LYS A 76 -24.84 -0.27 -10.06
N GLY A 77 -24.72 -0.30 -11.39
CA GLY A 77 -25.55 0.55 -12.27
C GLY A 77 -25.19 2.04 -12.33
N LEU A 78 -23.95 2.39 -12.09
CA LEU A 78 -23.46 3.76 -12.15
C LEU A 78 -23.31 4.25 -13.61
N GLY A 79 -23.73 5.48 -13.91
CA GLY A 79 -23.70 6.09 -15.25
C GLY A 79 -22.30 6.19 -15.88
N SER A 80 -22.20 6.85 -17.05
CA SER A 80 -20.95 6.95 -17.84
C SER A 80 -19.79 7.54 -17.05
N ARG A 81 -20.04 8.53 -16.19
CA ARG A 81 -19.04 9.18 -15.32
C ARG A 81 -18.38 8.19 -14.36
N PHE A 82 -19.19 7.32 -13.73
CA PHE A 82 -18.67 6.32 -12.79
C PHE A 82 -17.85 5.26 -13.49
N ARG A 83 -18.31 4.79 -14.67
CA ARG A 83 -17.48 3.87 -15.47
C ARG A 83 -16.14 4.49 -15.80
N LEU A 84 -16.12 5.75 -16.20
CA LEU A 84 -14.88 6.45 -16.52
C LEU A 84 -13.96 6.56 -15.31
N VAL A 85 -14.47 7.01 -14.15
CA VAL A 85 -13.62 7.21 -12.96
C VAL A 85 -13.07 5.87 -12.44
N ILE A 86 -13.87 4.81 -12.40
CA ILE A 86 -13.40 3.47 -12.00
C ILE A 86 -12.34 2.95 -12.98
N THR A 87 -12.57 3.15 -14.30
CA THR A 87 -11.58 2.76 -15.31
C THR A 87 -10.28 3.53 -15.13
N LEU A 88 -10.35 4.83 -14.80
CA LEU A 88 -9.17 5.65 -14.54
C LEU A 88 -8.41 5.16 -13.30
N TYR A 89 -9.10 4.92 -12.19
CA TYR A 89 -8.49 4.39 -10.98
C TYR A 89 -7.73 3.07 -11.22
N MET A 90 -8.38 2.11 -11.89
CA MET A 90 -7.75 0.83 -12.19
C MET A 90 -6.60 0.96 -13.20
N LEU A 91 -6.78 1.78 -14.23
CA LEU A 91 -5.78 1.98 -15.28
C LEU A 91 -4.53 2.67 -14.73
N THR A 92 -4.70 3.73 -13.91
CA THR A 92 -3.56 4.44 -13.33
C THR A 92 -2.81 3.58 -12.34
N THR A 93 -3.51 2.81 -11.50
CA THR A 93 -2.89 1.85 -10.58
C THR A 93 -2.09 0.78 -11.34
N LEU A 94 -2.60 0.27 -12.47
CA LEU A 94 -1.86 -0.66 -13.31
C LEU A 94 -0.61 0.01 -13.95
N ILE A 95 -0.77 1.22 -14.49
CA ILE A 95 0.35 1.97 -15.07
C ILE A 95 1.39 2.29 -13.99
N ALA A 96 0.97 2.63 -12.78
CA ALA A 96 1.85 2.87 -11.65
C ALA A 96 2.70 1.63 -11.31
N ALA A 97 2.10 0.44 -11.30
CA ALA A 97 2.82 -0.82 -11.15
C ALA A 97 3.82 -1.06 -12.30
N ILE A 98 3.44 -0.74 -13.54
CA ILE A 98 4.36 -0.85 -14.70
C ILE A 98 5.52 0.15 -14.57
N VAL A 99 5.27 1.38 -14.13
CA VAL A 99 6.34 2.37 -13.84
C VAL A 99 7.30 1.81 -12.79
N ALA A 100 6.78 1.14 -11.77
CA ALA A 100 7.60 0.49 -10.75
C ALA A 100 8.45 -0.66 -11.32
N VAL A 101 7.92 -1.46 -12.25
CA VAL A 101 8.68 -2.50 -12.97
C VAL A 101 9.82 -1.85 -13.76
N VAL A 102 9.52 -0.83 -14.55
CA VAL A 102 10.54 -0.11 -15.33
C VAL A 102 11.60 0.51 -14.42
N GLY A 103 11.18 1.21 -13.36
CA GLY A 103 12.09 1.82 -12.39
C GLY A 103 13.00 0.79 -11.72
N SER A 104 12.44 -0.34 -11.27
CA SER A 104 13.22 -1.42 -10.64
C SER A 104 14.17 -2.11 -11.62
N SER A 105 13.82 -2.20 -12.90
CA SER A 105 14.70 -2.76 -13.94
C SER A 105 15.85 -1.82 -14.30
N LEU A 106 15.61 -0.50 -14.29
CA LEU A 106 16.65 0.51 -14.54
C LEU A 106 17.58 0.72 -13.33
N PHE A 107 17.04 0.58 -12.13
CA PHE A 107 17.75 0.79 -10.87
C PHE A 107 17.55 -0.42 -9.95
N PRO A 108 18.22 -1.57 -10.23
CA PRO A 108 18.10 -2.75 -9.40
C PRO A 108 18.65 -2.46 -7.99
N ILE A 109 17.82 -2.68 -6.98
CA ILE A 109 18.17 -2.49 -5.57
C ILE A 109 18.27 -3.86 -4.90
N HIS A 110 19.30 -4.03 -4.08
CA HIS A 110 19.47 -5.20 -3.22
C HIS A 110 19.20 -4.81 -1.78
N ILE A 111 18.31 -5.57 -1.11
CA ILE A 111 17.95 -5.34 0.30
C ILE A 111 18.78 -6.27 1.19
N ALA A 112 19.18 -5.81 2.37
CA ALA A 112 19.81 -6.67 3.35
C ALA A 112 18.76 -7.61 3.97
N LEU A 113 18.87 -8.90 3.66
CA LEU A 113 18.02 -9.97 4.19
C LEU A 113 18.89 -10.94 4.99
N THR A 114 18.38 -11.44 6.11
CA THR A 114 19.08 -12.42 6.95
C THR A 114 18.65 -13.85 6.59
N ASN A 115 19.54 -14.82 6.80
CA ASN A 115 19.26 -16.26 6.59
C ASN A 115 18.69 -16.62 5.21
N VAL A 116 19.28 -16.09 4.15
CA VAL A 116 18.88 -16.32 2.76
C VAL A 116 19.24 -17.75 2.27
N GLN A 117 19.97 -18.53 3.08
CA GLN A 117 20.41 -19.89 2.72
C GLN A 117 19.19 -20.83 2.60
N GLY A 118 18.90 -21.24 1.38
CA GLY A 118 17.78 -22.12 1.04
C GLY A 118 16.59 -21.47 0.32
N ALA A 119 16.63 -20.18 0.11
CA ALA A 119 15.62 -19.46 -0.67
C ALA A 119 15.90 -19.54 -2.18
N THR A 120 16.14 -20.75 -2.71
CA THR A 120 16.23 -20.97 -4.15
C THR A 120 14.82 -21.03 -4.73
N GLY A 121 14.16 -19.89 -4.87
CA GLY A 121 13.08 -19.76 -5.82
C GLY A 121 13.70 -19.93 -7.21
N ALA A 122 13.49 -21.05 -7.87
CA ALA A 122 13.86 -21.18 -9.25
C ALA A 122 12.96 -20.25 -10.06
N ALA A 123 13.55 -19.31 -10.81
CA ALA A 123 12.79 -18.55 -11.78
C ALA A 123 12.05 -19.55 -12.66
N PRO A 124 10.73 -19.39 -12.87
CA PRO A 124 9.98 -20.30 -13.72
C PRO A 124 10.56 -20.24 -15.12
N SER A 125 11.07 -21.37 -15.61
CA SER A 125 11.79 -21.46 -16.88
C SER A 125 10.92 -21.21 -18.12
N ALA A 126 9.57 -21.27 -17.95
CA ALA A 126 8.61 -20.95 -19.00
C ALA A 126 7.35 -20.33 -18.40
N LEU A 127 6.72 -19.38 -19.12
CA LEU A 127 5.42 -18.79 -18.79
C LEU A 127 4.36 -19.85 -18.49
N ALA A 128 4.37 -20.97 -19.19
CA ALA A 128 3.44 -22.07 -18.96
C ALA A 128 3.56 -22.67 -17.56
N ASP A 129 4.78 -22.76 -17.02
CA ASP A 129 5.01 -23.27 -15.67
C ASP A 129 4.56 -22.27 -14.60
N VAL A 130 4.76 -20.96 -14.84
CA VAL A 130 4.21 -19.90 -13.98
C VAL A 130 2.69 -20.03 -13.90
N PHE A 131 2.01 -20.08 -15.05
CA PHE A 131 0.55 -20.20 -15.08
C PHE A 131 0.06 -21.50 -14.44
N ARG A 132 0.75 -22.61 -14.65
CA ARG A 132 0.40 -23.90 -14.03
C ARG A 132 0.55 -23.86 -12.52
N ASN A 133 1.63 -23.27 -12.00
CA ASN A 133 1.86 -23.14 -10.55
C ASN A 133 0.83 -22.20 -9.92
N ILE A 134 0.59 -21.04 -10.52
CA ILE A 134 -0.45 -20.11 -10.10
C ILE A 134 -1.82 -20.80 -10.07
N ALA A 135 -2.19 -21.52 -11.13
CA ALA A 135 -3.47 -22.22 -11.19
C ALA A 135 -3.64 -23.27 -10.10
N ARG A 136 -2.56 -23.97 -9.74
CA ARG A 136 -2.57 -24.94 -8.63
C ARG A 136 -2.67 -24.27 -7.27
N GLU A 137 -1.93 -23.20 -7.04
CA GLU A 137 -1.95 -22.48 -5.78
C GLU A 137 -3.28 -21.76 -5.52
N ILE A 138 -3.87 -21.17 -6.55
CA ILE A 138 -5.16 -20.47 -6.48
C ILE A 138 -6.28 -21.41 -6.03
N MET A 139 -6.28 -22.68 -6.44
CA MET A 139 -7.34 -23.63 -6.19
C MET A 139 -7.21 -24.33 -4.82
N SER A 140 -6.36 -23.85 -3.92
CA SER A 140 -6.28 -24.42 -2.57
C SER A 140 -7.55 -24.07 -1.74
N ASN A 141 -7.81 -24.87 -0.72
CA ASN A 141 -8.95 -24.62 0.18
C ASN A 141 -8.81 -23.25 0.84
N PRO A 142 -9.85 -22.39 0.83
CA PRO A 142 -9.75 -21.00 1.32
C PRO A 142 -9.36 -20.91 2.80
N ILE A 143 -9.81 -21.83 3.65
CA ILE A 143 -9.46 -21.85 5.08
C ILE A 143 -7.98 -22.21 5.26
N THR A 144 -7.54 -23.26 4.56
CA THR A 144 -6.12 -23.68 4.55
C THR A 144 -5.22 -22.59 3.95
N ALA A 145 -5.70 -21.86 2.93
CA ALA A 145 -4.99 -20.74 2.34
C ALA A 145 -4.74 -19.63 3.37
N ILE A 146 -5.73 -19.27 4.17
CA ILE A 146 -5.59 -18.28 5.24
C ILE A 146 -4.63 -18.81 6.32
N ALA A 147 -4.79 -20.06 6.76
CA ALA A 147 -3.97 -20.65 7.81
C ALA A 147 -2.48 -20.76 7.43
N ASN A 148 -2.21 -21.06 6.16
CA ASN A 148 -0.85 -21.21 5.64
C ASN A 148 -0.29 -19.93 4.98
N ALA A 149 -1.01 -18.82 5.07
CA ALA A 149 -0.66 -17.55 4.42
C ALA A 149 -0.39 -17.70 2.90
N ASN A 150 -1.18 -18.53 2.20
CA ASN A 150 -1.17 -18.60 0.74
C ASN A 150 -1.98 -17.42 0.17
N TYR A 151 -1.33 -16.27 0.07
CA TYR A 151 -1.98 -15.01 -0.29
C TYR A 151 -2.61 -15.02 -1.67
N LEU A 152 -2.05 -15.77 -2.64
CA LEU A 152 -2.59 -15.84 -3.98
C LEU A 152 -3.97 -16.52 -4.00
N SER A 153 -4.10 -17.62 -3.27
CA SER A 153 -5.39 -18.30 -3.07
C SER A 153 -6.35 -17.46 -2.22
N VAL A 154 -5.84 -16.82 -1.15
CA VAL A 154 -6.64 -15.90 -0.32
C VAL A 154 -7.24 -14.78 -1.17
N LEU A 155 -6.45 -14.12 -2.01
CA LEU A 155 -6.91 -13.06 -2.91
C LEU A 155 -7.97 -13.58 -3.88
N PHE A 156 -7.71 -14.72 -4.53
CA PHE A 156 -8.64 -15.33 -5.48
C PHE A 156 -10.01 -15.59 -4.84
N TRP A 157 -10.02 -16.31 -3.72
CA TRP A 157 -11.27 -16.61 -3.03
C TRP A 157 -11.96 -15.38 -2.46
N ALA A 158 -11.22 -14.39 -1.99
CA ALA A 158 -11.78 -13.13 -1.53
C ALA A 158 -12.51 -12.39 -2.66
N VAL A 159 -11.93 -12.37 -3.88
CA VAL A 159 -12.57 -11.79 -5.06
C VAL A 159 -13.82 -12.59 -5.47
N ILE A 160 -13.71 -13.93 -5.58
CA ILE A 160 -14.85 -14.78 -6.00
C ILE A 160 -16.01 -14.70 -5.01
N ILE A 161 -15.74 -14.81 -3.70
CA ILE A 161 -16.77 -14.71 -2.67
C ILE A 161 -17.34 -13.29 -2.63
N GLY A 162 -16.49 -12.25 -2.78
CA GLY A 162 -16.93 -10.86 -2.87
C GLY A 162 -17.90 -10.61 -4.04
N LEU A 163 -17.60 -11.17 -5.23
CA LEU A 163 -18.48 -11.10 -6.39
C LEU A 163 -19.81 -11.86 -6.16
N ALA A 164 -19.75 -13.03 -5.53
CA ALA A 164 -20.94 -13.79 -5.18
C ALA A 164 -21.82 -13.02 -4.18
N LEU A 165 -21.22 -12.45 -3.13
CA LEU A 165 -21.94 -11.60 -2.17
C LEU A 165 -22.54 -10.36 -2.84
N LYS A 166 -21.84 -9.71 -3.74
CA LYS A 166 -22.37 -8.60 -4.54
C LYS A 166 -23.64 -8.98 -5.31
N ALA A 167 -23.76 -10.24 -5.76
CA ALA A 167 -24.91 -10.72 -6.52
C ALA A 167 -26.12 -11.06 -5.65
N VAL A 168 -25.90 -11.65 -4.45
CA VAL A 168 -26.96 -12.27 -3.64
C VAL A 168 -27.20 -11.61 -2.28
N ALA A 169 -26.22 -10.84 -1.74
CA ALA A 169 -26.30 -10.30 -0.41
C ALA A 169 -27.28 -9.10 -0.32
N SER A 170 -27.95 -8.99 0.82
CA SER A 170 -28.72 -7.80 1.17
C SER A 170 -27.77 -6.62 1.50
N PRO A 171 -28.23 -5.35 1.42
CA PRO A 171 -27.46 -4.20 1.86
C PRO A 171 -26.94 -4.33 3.29
N GLN A 172 -27.74 -4.89 4.20
CA GLN A 172 -27.36 -5.13 5.59
C GLN A 172 -26.18 -6.11 5.72
N THR A 173 -26.19 -7.17 4.91
CA THR A 173 -25.09 -8.15 4.89
C THR A 173 -23.79 -7.51 4.41
N ILE A 174 -23.86 -6.68 3.38
CA ILE A 174 -22.68 -5.94 2.87
C ILE A 174 -22.16 -4.98 3.94
N THR A 175 -23.04 -4.24 4.62
CA THR A 175 -22.66 -3.35 5.73
C THR A 175 -22.03 -4.13 6.89
N SER A 176 -22.56 -5.30 7.24
CA SER A 176 -21.97 -6.16 8.27
C SER A 176 -20.57 -6.64 7.88
N LEU A 177 -20.36 -7.00 6.61
CA LEU A 177 -19.05 -7.38 6.10
C LEU A 177 -18.05 -6.22 6.15
N GLN A 178 -18.49 -5.00 5.86
CA GLN A 178 -17.67 -3.79 6.02
C GLN A 178 -17.28 -3.56 7.49
N HIS A 179 -18.20 -3.74 8.44
CA HIS A 179 -17.89 -3.65 9.87
C HIS A 179 -16.84 -4.70 10.30
N TRP A 180 -16.88 -5.92 9.73
CA TRP A 180 -15.84 -6.91 9.96
C TRP A 180 -14.48 -6.45 9.39
N ALA A 181 -14.47 -5.89 8.18
CA ALA A 181 -13.26 -5.34 7.58
C ALA A 181 -12.67 -4.20 8.43
N ASP A 182 -13.52 -3.31 8.92
CA ASP A 182 -13.13 -2.20 9.83
C ASP A 182 -12.57 -2.73 11.15
N ALA A 183 -13.18 -3.77 11.73
CA ALA A 183 -12.71 -4.38 12.97
C ALA A 183 -11.32 -5.01 12.79
N VAL A 184 -11.10 -5.78 11.73
CA VAL A 184 -9.79 -6.37 11.41
C VAL A 184 -8.74 -5.28 11.15
N SER A 185 -9.10 -4.25 10.38
CA SER A 185 -8.23 -3.08 10.12
C SER A 185 -7.86 -2.37 11.43
N LYS A 186 -8.79 -2.27 12.37
CA LYS A 186 -8.53 -1.67 13.70
C LYS A 186 -7.54 -2.50 14.52
N VAL A 187 -7.62 -3.83 14.47
CA VAL A 187 -6.65 -4.71 15.13
C VAL A 187 -5.25 -4.49 14.54
N VAL A 188 -5.13 -4.45 13.21
CA VAL A 188 -3.85 -4.14 12.54
C VAL A 188 -3.37 -2.74 12.93
N GLY A 189 -4.28 -1.76 12.99
CA GLY A 189 -3.96 -0.41 13.48
C GLY A 189 -3.38 -0.41 14.91
N TRP A 190 -3.87 -1.25 15.82
CA TRP A 190 -3.27 -1.40 17.16
C TRP A 190 -1.87 -1.99 17.11
N ILE A 191 -1.65 -3.00 16.26
CA ILE A 191 -0.31 -3.57 16.05
C ILE A 191 0.63 -2.48 15.51
N ILE A 192 0.19 -1.68 14.55
CA ILE A 192 0.98 -0.56 13.98
C ILE A 192 1.28 0.52 15.03
N GLN A 193 0.42 0.74 16.03
CA GLN A 193 0.75 1.65 17.15
C GLN A 193 1.94 1.15 17.99
N CYS A 194 2.25 -0.15 17.96
CA CYS A 194 3.44 -0.72 18.58
C CYS A 194 4.70 -0.60 17.70
N ALA A 195 4.58 -0.09 16.46
CA ALA A 195 5.69 0.05 15.52
C ALA A 195 6.93 0.78 16.09
N PRO A 196 6.84 1.82 16.92
CA PRO A 196 8.04 2.45 17.48
C PRO A 196 8.96 1.47 18.22
N PHE A 197 8.39 0.53 18.95
CA PHE A 197 9.14 -0.51 19.67
C PHE A 197 9.57 -1.64 18.73
N GLY A 198 8.68 -2.07 17.82
CA GLY A 198 8.99 -3.08 16.82
C GLY A 198 10.12 -2.64 15.89
N ILE A 199 10.05 -1.42 15.39
CA ILE A 199 11.07 -0.85 14.49
C ILE A 199 12.38 -0.61 15.24
N LEU A 200 12.36 -0.21 16.52
CA LEU A 200 13.54 -0.17 17.36
C LEU A 200 14.27 -1.54 17.35
N GLY A 201 13.55 -2.63 17.59
CA GLY A 201 14.12 -3.98 17.56
C GLY A 201 14.63 -4.39 16.17
N LEU A 202 13.89 -4.08 15.11
CA LEU A 202 14.29 -4.38 13.72
C LEU A 202 15.56 -3.62 13.31
N VAL A 203 15.62 -2.32 13.62
CA VAL A 203 16.80 -1.49 13.33
C VAL A 203 18.00 -1.94 14.16
N TYR A 204 17.78 -2.27 15.43
CA TYR A 204 18.81 -2.84 16.28
C TYR A 204 19.43 -4.09 15.64
N THR A 205 18.62 -5.04 15.22
CA THR A 205 19.10 -6.27 14.55
C THR A 205 19.85 -5.93 13.26
N SER A 206 19.22 -5.14 12.38
CA SER A 206 19.79 -4.79 11.08
C SER A 206 21.13 -4.05 11.19
N VAL A 207 21.24 -3.08 12.11
CA VAL A 207 22.48 -2.33 12.33
C VAL A 207 23.55 -3.17 13.03
N SER A 208 23.16 -4.08 13.95
CA SER A 208 24.09 -5.01 14.60
C SER A 208 24.73 -5.98 13.60
N GLU A 209 24.00 -6.41 12.57
CA GLU A 209 24.46 -7.37 11.56
C GLU A 209 25.18 -6.72 10.39
N SER A 210 24.69 -5.59 9.88
CA SER A 210 25.13 -4.96 8.63
C SER A 210 25.79 -3.58 8.83
N GLY A 211 25.87 -3.08 10.06
CA GLY A 211 26.39 -1.74 10.34
C GLY A 211 25.47 -0.62 9.85
N LEU A 212 25.98 0.62 9.86
CA LEU A 212 25.22 1.79 9.40
C LEU A 212 25.05 1.86 7.87
N GLU A 213 25.79 1.07 7.11
CA GLU A 213 25.69 1.02 5.64
C GLU A 213 24.31 0.62 5.16
N ILE A 214 23.55 -0.09 5.99
CA ILE A 214 22.17 -0.48 5.69
C ILE A 214 21.26 0.72 5.39
N PHE A 215 21.50 1.88 6.01
CA PHE A 215 20.75 3.10 5.75
C PHE A 215 20.98 3.66 4.35
N THR A 216 22.14 3.40 3.74
CA THR A 216 22.40 3.77 2.35
C THR A 216 21.52 2.95 1.41
N THR A 217 21.44 1.65 1.63
CA THR A 217 20.55 0.75 0.86
C THR A 217 19.08 1.12 1.03
N TYR A 218 18.66 1.40 2.26
CA TYR A 218 17.29 1.84 2.54
C TYR A 218 17.00 3.21 1.90
N GLY A 219 17.99 4.10 1.89
CA GLY A 219 17.90 5.40 1.20
C GLY A 219 17.72 5.24 -0.31
N GLN A 220 18.47 4.34 -0.95
CA GLN A 220 18.35 4.04 -2.39
C GLN A 220 16.97 3.44 -2.71
N LEU A 221 16.50 2.50 -1.89
CA LEU A 221 15.17 1.91 -2.04
C LEU A 221 14.06 2.97 -1.91
N LEU A 222 14.18 3.85 -0.93
CA LEU A 222 13.24 4.95 -0.72
C LEU A 222 13.25 5.94 -1.88
N LEU A 223 14.43 6.28 -2.42
CA LEU A 223 14.56 7.14 -3.60
C LEU A 223 13.91 6.53 -4.84
N LEU A 224 14.05 5.22 -5.05
CA LEU A 224 13.39 4.52 -6.16
C LEU A 224 11.87 4.57 -6.00
N LEU A 225 11.34 4.26 -4.81
CA LEU A 225 9.90 4.32 -4.50
C LEU A 225 9.34 5.71 -4.75
N ILE A 226 9.96 6.74 -4.16
CA ILE A 226 9.53 8.13 -4.33
C ILE A 226 9.67 8.58 -5.79
N GLY A 227 10.75 8.21 -6.46
CA GLY A 227 10.97 8.52 -7.87
C GLY A 227 9.86 7.96 -8.76
N CYS A 228 9.46 6.71 -8.55
CA CYS A 228 8.31 6.12 -9.26
C CYS A 228 7.00 6.85 -8.93
N MET A 229 6.74 7.15 -7.65
CA MET A 229 5.54 7.85 -7.21
C MET A 229 5.46 9.28 -7.80
N LEU A 230 6.56 10.01 -7.82
CA LEU A 230 6.63 11.34 -8.44
C LEU A 230 6.48 11.26 -9.96
N THR A 231 7.03 10.25 -10.62
CA THR A 231 6.83 10.01 -12.05
C THR A 231 5.36 9.82 -12.38
N VAL A 232 4.65 9.02 -11.59
CA VAL A 232 3.20 8.84 -11.77
C VAL A 232 2.45 10.13 -11.51
N SER A 233 2.73 10.80 -10.40
CA SER A 233 2.03 12.03 -10.00
C SER A 233 2.23 13.20 -10.96
N LEU A 234 3.47 13.40 -11.45
CA LEU A 234 3.87 14.61 -12.18
C LEU A 234 3.96 14.40 -13.70
N ILE A 235 3.99 13.15 -14.18
CA ILE A 235 4.10 12.84 -15.61
C ILE A 235 2.90 12.00 -16.07
N ILE A 236 2.68 10.82 -15.49
CA ILE A 236 1.68 9.88 -15.99
C ILE A 236 0.25 10.40 -15.80
N ASN A 237 -0.09 10.80 -14.56
CA ASN A 237 -1.43 11.30 -14.25
C ASN A 237 -1.77 12.57 -15.07
N PRO A 238 -0.86 13.58 -15.17
CA PRO A 238 -1.06 14.71 -16.10
C PRO A 238 -1.26 14.30 -17.55
N LEU A 239 -0.48 13.35 -18.07
CA LEU A 239 -0.65 12.86 -19.45
C LEU A 239 -2.04 12.26 -19.67
N ILE A 240 -2.52 11.41 -18.77
CA ILE A 240 -3.85 10.79 -18.84
C ILE A 240 -4.93 11.85 -18.82
N VAL A 241 -4.84 12.81 -17.87
CA VAL A 241 -5.81 13.90 -17.75
C VAL A 241 -5.79 14.79 -19.00
N GLY A 242 -4.60 15.13 -19.50
CA GLY A 242 -4.42 15.92 -20.72
C GLY A 242 -5.03 15.26 -21.94
N CYS A 243 -4.83 13.95 -22.12
CA CYS A 243 -5.44 13.16 -23.20
C CYS A 243 -6.98 13.12 -23.12
N ILE A 244 -7.53 13.04 -21.89
CA ILE A 244 -8.99 12.94 -21.68
C ILE A 244 -9.67 14.30 -21.89
N LEU A 245 -9.12 15.36 -21.27
CA LEU A 245 -9.72 16.69 -21.30
C LEU A 245 -9.31 17.50 -22.56
N ARG A 246 -8.25 17.07 -23.25
CA ARG A 246 -7.63 17.80 -24.39
C ARG A 246 -7.28 19.24 -24.05
N ARG A 247 -6.81 19.47 -22.83
CA ARG A 247 -6.41 20.77 -22.27
C ARG A 247 -5.17 20.59 -21.40
N ASN A 248 -4.53 21.70 -21.04
CA ASN A 248 -3.42 21.67 -20.09
C ASN A 248 -3.88 21.07 -18.75
N PRO A 249 -3.34 19.94 -18.30
CA PRO A 249 -3.75 19.25 -17.08
C PRO A 249 -3.16 19.87 -15.80
N TYR A 250 -2.02 20.57 -15.93
CA TYR A 250 -1.24 20.98 -14.76
C TYR A 250 -1.95 21.91 -13.77
N PRO A 251 -2.82 22.86 -14.18
CA PRO A 251 -3.58 23.64 -13.18
C PRO A 251 -4.41 22.74 -12.26
N LEU A 252 -5.10 21.73 -12.81
CA LEU A 252 -5.89 20.78 -12.03
C LEU A 252 -4.99 19.89 -11.17
N VAL A 253 -3.90 19.37 -11.72
CA VAL A 253 -2.94 18.51 -10.98
C VAL A 253 -2.34 19.26 -9.79
N TRP A 254 -1.86 20.49 -9.99
CA TRP A 254 -1.31 21.30 -8.90
C TRP A 254 -2.34 21.63 -7.83
N HIS A 255 -3.58 21.90 -8.23
CA HIS A 255 -4.66 22.11 -7.27
C HIS A 255 -4.89 20.86 -6.41
N CYS A 256 -4.97 19.67 -7.04
CA CYS A 256 -5.13 18.43 -6.32
C CYS A 256 -3.97 18.11 -5.39
N LEU A 257 -2.73 18.33 -5.84
CA LEU A 257 -1.54 18.13 -5.02
C LEU A 257 -1.50 19.09 -3.82
N LYS A 258 -1.73 20.35 -4.05
CA LYS A 258 -1.67 21.37 -3.00
C LYS A 258 -2.74 21.17 -1.92
N GLU A 259 -3.96 20.86 -2.30
CA GLU A 259 -5.10 20.82 -1.38
C GLU A 259 -5.29 19.44 -0.74
N SER A 260 -5.06 18.35 -1.48
CA SER A 260 -5.29 16.98 -1.02
C SER A 260 -4.01 16.28 -0.57
N ALA A 261 -2.93 16.31 -1.40
CA ALA A 261 -1.75 15.52 -1.10
C ALA A 261 -1.06 15.95 0.20
N VAL A 262 -1.03 17.24 0.52
CA VAL A 262 -0.41 17.74 1.75
C VAL A 262 -1.11 17.18 2.98
N SER A 263 -2.44 17.21 3.03
CA SER A 263 -3.21 16.64 4.15
C SER A 263 -3.01 15.12 4.22
N ALA A 264 -3.09 14.43 3.09
CA ALA A 264 -2.91 12.99 2.99
C ALA A 264 -1.50 12.53 3.43
N PHE A 265 -0.45 13.28 3.08
CA PHE A 265 0.92 13.03 3.49
C PHE A 265 1.07 12.96 5.01
N PHE A 266 0.48 13.89 5.75
CA PHE A 266 0.60 13.92 7.21
C PHE A 266 -0.34 12.95 7.91
N THR A 267 -1.54 12.70 7.36
CA THR A 267 -2.49 11.75 7.96
C THR A 267 -2.14 10.30 7.70
N ARG A 268 -1.45 10.02 6.58
CA ARG A 268 -1.11 8.67 6.11
C ARG A 268 -2.33 7.75 6.02
N SER A 269 -3.48 8.35 5.70
CA SER A 269 -4.74 7.62 5.58
C SER A 269 -5.63 8.26 4.52
N SER A 270 -5.82 7.56 3.39
CA SER A 270 -6.75 7.98 2.34
C SER A 270 -8.18 8.08 2.86
N ALA A 271 -8.57 7.18 3.77
CA ALA A 271 -9.89 7.22 4.39
C ALA A 271 -10.10 8.48 5.27
N ALA A 272 -9.09 8.88 6.05
CA ALA A 272 -9.15 10.11 6.85
C ALA A 272 -9.17 11.38 5.96
N ASN A 273 -8.69 11.29 4.72
CA ASN A 273 -8.69 12.40 3.77
C ASN A 273 -9.98 12.53 2.94
N ILE A 274 -10.91 11.56 3.03
CA ILE A 274 -12.20 11.62 2.32
C ILE A 274 -12.95 12.95 2.56
N PRO A 275 -13.16 13.41 3.81
CA PRO A 275 -13.87 14.66 4.05
C PRO A 275 -13.18 15.88 3.43
N VAL A 276 -11.84 15.89 3.43
CA VAL A 276 -11.03 16.94 2.81
C VAL A 276 -11.25 16.96 1.31
N ASN A 277 -11.12 15.83 0.63
CA ASN A 277 -11.35 15.69 -0.81
C ASN A 277 -12.78 16.07 -1.20
N MET A 278 -13.79 15.64 -0.43
CA MET A 278 -15.18 16.02 -0.69
C MET A 278 -15.40 17.53 -0.54
N ALA A 279 -14.78 18.18 0.46
CA ALA A 279 -14.85 19.62 0.63
C ALA A 279 -14.20 20.38 -0.54
N ILE A 280 -13.09 19.86 -1.08
CA ILE A 280 -12.41 20.42 -2.25
C ILE A 280 -13.30 20.25 -3.50
N CYS A 281 -13.86 19.06 -3.74
CA CYS A 281 -14.78 18.80 -4.85
C CYS A 281 -15.97 19.77 -4.81
N LYS A 282 -16.53 20.03 -3.62
CA LYS A 282 -17.60 21.02 -3.42
C LYS A 282 -17.15 22.44 -3.82
N ARG A 283 -15.94 22.88 -3.41
CA ARG A 283 -15.40 24.19 -3.79
C ARG A 283 -15.18 24.31 -5.29
N MET A 284 -14.78 23.21 -5.95
CA MET A 284 -14.65 23.14 -7.41
C MET A 284 -16.00 23.09 -8.14
N GLY A 285 -17.13 23.10 -7.42
CA GLY A 285 -18.46 23.05 -8.00
C GLY A 285 -18.79 21.71 -8.68
N LEU A 286 -18.17 20.60 -8.26
CA LEU A 286 -18.49 19.29 -8.78
C LEU A 286 -19.84 18.80 -8.26
N ASP A 287 -20.47 17.90 -9.01
CA ASP A 287 -21.76 17.28 -8.67
C ASP A 287 -21.66 16.47 -7.38
N LYS A 288 -22.46 16.85 -6.37
CA LYS A 288 -22.47 16.23 -5.05
C LYS A 288 -22.78 14.74 -5.11
N ASP A 289 -23.76 14.32 -5.92
CA ASP A 289 -24.17 12.93 -6.03
C ASP A 289 -23.05 12.06 -6.64
N PHE A 290 -22.21 12.68 -7.48
CA PHE A 290 -21.06 12.01 -8.08
C PHE A 290 -19.87 11.91 -7.11
N TYR A 291 -19.38 13.04 -6.54
CA TYR A 291 -18.20 12.98 -5.71
C TYR A 291 -18.44 12.31 -4.35
N SER A 292 -19.67 12.30 -3.83
CA SER A 292 -20.02 11.58 -2.59
C SER A 292 -19.82 10.07 -2.69
N VAL A 293 -19.77 9.53 -3.91
CA VAL A 293 -19.54 8.11 -4.15
C VAL A 293 -18.14 7.88 -4.71
N SER A 294 -17.69 8.70 -5.67
CA SER A 294 -16.39 8.48 -6.32
C SER A 294 -15.20 8.69 -5.37
N ILE A 295 -15.24 9.67 -4.48
CA ILE A 295 -14.14 9.91 -3.52
C ILE A 295 -14.00 8.77 -2.51
N PRO A 296 -15.04 8.31 -1.79
CA PRO A 296 -14.92 7.13 -0.94
C PRO A 296 -14.51 5.86 -1.70
N LEU A 297 -15.00 5.69 -2.93
CA LEU A 297 -14.60 4.55 -3.76
C LEU A 297 -13.12 4.65 -4.16
N GLY A 298 -12.64 5.85 -4.55
CA GLY A 298 -11.24 6.11 -4.87
C GLY A 298 -10.31 5.76 -3.73
N SER A 299 -10.65 6.16 -2.50
CA SER A 299 -9.85 5.85 -1.31
C SER A 299 -9.64 4.35 -1.03
N ILE A 300 -10.35 3.48 -1.77
CA ILE A 300 -10.24 2.02 -1.68
C ILE A 300 -9.58 1.41 -2.92
N ILE A 301 -9.87 1.92 -4.13
CA ILE A 301 -9.44 1.27 -5.38
C ILE A 301 -8.41 2.06 -6.18
N ASN A 302 -8.20 3.35 -5.92
CA ASN A 302 -7.19 4.17 -6.56
C ASN A 302 -5.91 4.17 -5.73
N MET A 303 -5.12 3.15 -5.88
CA MET A 303 -3.99 2.83 -4.99
C MET A 303 -2.66 2.77 -5.76
N ASP A 304 -2.39 3.83 -6.56
CA ASP A 304 -1.19 3.95 -7.40
C ASP A 304 0.10 3.75 -6.61
N GLY A 305 0.22 4.41 -5.46
CA GLY A 305 1.40 4.33 -4.61
C GLY A 305 1.55 2.96 -3.94
N ALA A 306 0.43 2.32 -3.53
CA ALA A 306 0.46 0.97 -2.98
C ALA A 306 0.92 -0.06 -4.03
N ALA A 307 0.45 0.05 -5.27
CA ALA A 307 0.89 -0.81 -6.36
C ALA A 307 2.39 -0.64 -6.66
N ILE A 308 2.92 0.60 -6.62
CA ILE A 308 4.35 0.88 -6.71
C ILE A 308 5.11 0.21 -5.57
N THR A 309 4.66 0.38 -4.34
CA THR A 309 5.31 -0.18 -3.15
C THR A 309 5.40 -1.70 -3.24
N ILE A 310 4.27 -2.37 -3.51
CA ILE A 310 4.21 -3.83 -3.66
C ILE A 310 5.19 -4.29 -4.74
N THR A 311 5.18 -3.64 -5.90
CA THR A 311 6.00 -4.03 -7.06
C THR A 311 7.49 -3.82 -6.81
N VAL A 312 7.90 -2.62 -6.35
CA VAL A 312 9.32 -2.29 -6.10
C VAL A 312 9.90 -3.19 -5.02
N MET A 313 9.19 -3.38 -3.90
CA MET A 313 9.67 -4.20 -2.79
C MET A 313 9.81 -5.67 -3.20
N THR A 314 8.89 -6.20 -3.99
CA THR A 314 8.96 -7.56 -4.53
C THR A 314 10.13 -7.72 -5.49
N LEU A 315 10.33 -6.79 -6.43
CA LEU A 315 11.43 -6.86 -7.40
C LEU A 315 12.80 -6.66 -6.73
N ALA A 316 12.89 -5.79 -5.73
CA ALA A 316 14.11 -5.64 -4.93
C ALA A 316 14.46 -6.96 -4.19
N THR A 317 13.44 -7.70 -3.75
CA THR A 317 13.63 -9.04 -3.17
C THR A 317 14.13 -10.02 -4.23
N CYS A 318 13.53 -10.04 -5.42
CA CYS A 318 13.99 -10.88 -6.53
C CYS A 318 15.46 -10.60 -6.89
N HIS A 319 15.84 -9.32 -7.02
CA HIS A 319 17.23 -8.92 -7.27
C HIS A 319 18.17 -9.41 -6.18
N THR A 320 17.76 -9.29 -4.90
CA THR A 320 18.56 -9.74 -3.75
C THR A 320 18.80 -11.25 -3.78
N LEU A 321 17.78 -12.01 -4.18
CA LEU A 321 17.84 -13.47 -4.24
C LEU A 321 18.45 -14.00 -5.55
N GLY A 322 18.83 -13.13 -6.50
CA GLY A 322 19.32 -13.51 -7.82
C GLY A 322 18.26 -14.18 -8.70
N ILE A 323 16.98 -13.87 -8.47
CA ILE A 323 15.85 -14.38 -9.26
C ILE A 323 15.70 -13.51 -10.50
N ASP A 324 15.90 -14.09 -11.68
CA ASP A 324 15.61 -13.42 -12.96
C ASP A 324 14.10 -13.25 -13.14
N VAL A 325 13.68 -12.03 -13.49
CA VAL A 325 12.27 -11.69 -13.67
C VAL A 325 12.01 -11.41 -15.16
N PRO A 326 11.48 -12.39 -15.93
CA PRO A 326 11.08 -12.15 -17.30
C PRO A 326 10.01 -11.06 -17.40
N LEU A 327 10.03 -10.27 -18.49
CA LEU A 327 9.09 -9.16 -18.71
C LEU A 327 7.63 -9.59 -18.53
N ALA A 328 7.28 -10.78 -19.02
CA ALA A 328 5.92 -11.29 -18.91
C ALA A 328 5.50 -11.56 -17.45
N THR A 329 6.42 -12.06 -16.60
CA THR A 329 6.18 -12.27 -15.18
C THR A 329 6.12 -10.92 -14.44
N ALA A 330 6.93 -9.94 -14.84
CA ALA A 330 6.87 -8.58 -14.33
C ALA A 330 5.53 -7.87 -14.64
N LEU A 331 5.00 -8.08 -15.84
CA LEU A 331 3.67 -7.59 -16.23
C LEU A 331 2.56 -8.29 -15.42
N LEU A 332 2.68 -9.60 -15.20
CA LEU A 332 1.76 -10.34 -14.33
C LEU A 332 1.82 -9.84 -12.89
N LEU A 333 3.03 -9.57 -12.36
CA LEU A 333 3.20 -8.91 -11.07
C LEU A 333 2.46 -7.57 -11.03
N SER A 334 2.53 -6.76 -12.09
CA SER A 334 1.81 -5.47 -12.16
C SER A 334 0.29 -5.65 -12.04
N VAL A 335 -0.27 -6.67 -12.69
CA VAL A 335 -1.71 -7.00 -12.58
C VAL A 335 -2.05 -7.44 -11.16
N ILE A 336 -1.26 -8.35 -10.58
CA ILE A 336 -1.48 -8.86 -9.22
C ILE A 336 -1.34 -7.71 -8.20
N ALA A 337 -0.31 -6.87 -8.31
CA ALA A 337 -0.11 -5.71 -7.44
C ALA A 337 -1.28 -4.72 -7.53
N THR A 338 -1.84 -4.50 -8.74
CA THR A 338 -3.02 -3.65 -8.94
C THR A 338 -4.25 -4.21 -8.23
N LEU A 339 -4.54 -5.49 -8.40
CA LEU A 339 -5.67 -6.14 -7.72
C LEU A 339 -5.49 -6.17 -6.20
N ALA A 340 -4.28 -6.43 -5.74
CA ALA A 340 -3.95 -6.40 -4.32
C ALA A 340 -4.09 -5.00 -3.73
N ALA A 341 -3.56 -4.00 -4.41
CA ALA A 341 -3.62 -2.61 -3.96
C ALA A 341 -5.06 -2.16 -3.71
N CYS A 342 -6.04 -2.61 -4.51
CA CYS A 342 -7.47 -2.37 -4.25
C CYS A 342 -7.99 -2.97 -2.94
N GLY A 343 -7.22 -3.85 -2.29
CA GLY A 343 -7.53 -4.42 -0.98
C GLY A 343 -6.84 -3.70 0.18
N THR A 344 -6.01 -2.68 -0.09
CA THR A 344 -5.41 -1.88 0.98
C THR A 344 -6.47 -0.93 1.55
N SER A 345 -6.84 -1.08 2.79
CA SER A 345 -7.92 -0.29 3.39
C SER A 345 -7.50 1.10 3.86
N GLY A 346 -6.70 1.85 3.13
CA GLY A 346 -6.33 3.22 3.51
C GLY A 346 -5.77 3.41 4.93
N VAL A 347 -5.30 2.32 5.56
CA VAL A 347 -4.57 2.35 6.84
C VAL A 347 -3.08 2.42 6.59
N ALA A 348 -2.37 3.13 7.46
CA ALA A 348 -0.92 3.28 7.37
C ALA A 348 -0.20 1.92 7.29
N GLY A 349 0.68 1.75 6.30
CA GLY A 349 1.45 0.52 6.09
C GLY A 349 0.65 -0.66 5.52
N GLY A 350 -0.58 -0.45 5.06
CA GLY A 350 -1.43 -1.51 4.50
C GLY A 350 -0.83 -2.17 3.26
N SER A 351 -0.18 -1.42 2.38
CA SER A 351 0.49 -1.91 1.18
C SER A 351 1.62 -2.89 1.49
N LEU A 352 2.35 -2.65 2.58
CA LEU A 352 3.47 -3.52 3.00
C LEU A 352 3.00 -4.95 3.32
N LEU A 353 1.81 -5.09 3.88
CA LEU A 353 1.24 -6.41 4.23
C LEU A 353 0.84 -7.24 3.02
N LEU A 354 0.84 -6.66 1.82
CA LEU A 354 0.54 -7.34 0.56
C LEU A 354 1.80 -7.80 -0.19
N ILE A 355 3.00 -7.38 0.25
CA ILE A 355 4.27 -7.81 -0.33
C ILE A 355 4.42 -9.34 -0.33
N PRO A 356 4.09 -10.07 0.76
CA PRO A 356 4.21 -11.53 0.76
C PRO A 356 3.40 -12.22 -0.33
N MET A 357 2.22 -11.68 -0.67
CA MET A 357 1.42 -12.18 -1.77
C MET A 357 2.14 -12.02 -3.12
N ALA A 358 2.72 -10.85 -3.38
CA ALA A 358 3.46 -10.60 -4.61
C ALA A 358 4.76 -11.43 -4.67
N CYS A 359 5.44 -11.63 -3.54
CA CYS A 359 6.61 -12.49 -3.42
C CYS A 359 6.29 -13.97 -3.70
N SER A 360 5.10 -14.44 -3.33
CA SER A 360 4.69 -15.83 -3.59
C SER A 360 4.62 -16.17 -5.10
N LEU A 361 4.38 -15.17 -5.96
CA LEU A 361 4.45 -15.33 -7.42
C LEU A 361 5.81 -15.87 -7.90
N PHE A 362 6.88 -15.55 -7.17
CA PHE A 362 8.26 -15.94 -7.46
C PHE A 362 8.75 -17.11 -6.60
N GLY A 363 7.85 -17.80 -5.88
CA GLY A 363 8.20 -18.89 -4.97
C GLY A 363 9.02 -18.44 -3.74
N ILE A 364 9.01 -17.14 -3.44
CA ILE A 364 9.69 -16.58 -2.27
C ILE A 364 8.91 -16.96 -1.01
N SER A 365 9.59 -17.54 -0.02
CA SER A 365 8.96 -17.98 1.22
C SER A 365 8.36 -16.79 2.01
N ASN A 366 7.29 -17.07 2.75
CA ASN A 366 6.65 -16.05 3.57
C ASN A 366 7.60 -15.46 4.64
N ASP A 367 8.56 -16.24 5.13
CA ASP A 367 9.54 -15.77 6.13
C ASP A 367 10.48 -14.69 5.54
N ILE A 368 10.94 -14.88 4.31
CA ILE A 368 11.73 -13.87 3.59
C ILE A 368 10.86 -12.65 3.26
N ALA A 369 9.67 -12.87 2.73
CA ALA A 369 8.75 -11.78 2.40
C ALA A 369 8.41 -10.92 3.64
N MET A 370 8.30 -11.52 4.82
CA MET A 370 8.08 -10.77 6.07
C MET A 370 9.30 -9.98 6.53
N GLN A 371 10.53 -10.39 6.20
CA GLN A 371 11.72 -9.54 6.39
C GLN A 371 11.65 -8.29 5.50
N VAL A 372 11.20 -8.45 4.25
CA VAL A 372 10.97 -7.33 3.33
C VAL A 372 9.91 -6.38 3.87
N VAL A 373 8.82 -6.90 4.44
CA VAL A 373 7.81 -6.10 5.16
C VAL A 373 8.44 -5.32 6.31
N ALA A 374 9.33 -5.95 7.08
CA ALA A 374 10.06 -5.28 8.17
C ALA A 374 10.90 -4.10 7.66
N VAL A 375 11.66 -4.29 6.57
CA VAL A 375 12.38 -3.20 5.88
C VAL A 375 11.42 -2.10 5.45
N GLY A 376 10.28 -2.47 4.86
CA GLY A 376 9.23 -1.53 4.49
C GLY A 376 8.75 -0.68 5.67
N PHE A 377 8.57 -1.25 6.85
CA PHE A 377 8.20 -0.48 8.05
C PHE A 377 9.30 0.46 8.54
N ILE A 378 10.58 0.13 8.36
CA ILE A 378 11.70 1.02 8.71
C ILE A 378 11.67 2.29 7.85
N ILE A 379 11.47 2.15 6.54
CA ILE A 379 11.36 3.30 5.60
C ILE A 379 9.96 3.88 5.53
N GLY A 380 8.98 3.21 6.11
CA GLY A 380 7.55 3.44 5.95
C GLY A 380 7.04 4.80 6.40
N VAL A 381 7.80 5.52 7.26
CA VAL A 381 7.42 6.87 7.67
C VAL A 381 7.30 7.81 6.46
N VAL A 382 8.28 7.82 5.59
CA VAL A 382 8.31 8.68 4.40
C VAL A 382 7.59 8.01 3.23
N GLN A 383 7.85 6.72 3.00
CA GLN A 383 7.26 5.96 1.91
C GLN A 383 5.73 6.02 1.94
N ASP A 384 5.10 5.67 3.07
CA ASP A 384 3.65 5.63 3.25
C ASP A 384 3.00 7.03 3.20
N SER A 385 3.74 8.07 3.64
CA SER A 385 3.30 9.46 3.48
C SER A 385 3.19 9.88 2.02
N VAL A 386 4.20 9.58 1.20
CA VAL A 386 4.21 9.89 -0.24
C VAL A 386 3.20 9.01 -0.98
N GLU A 387 3.11 7.73 -0.64
CA GLU A 387 2.12 6.79 -1.14
C GLU A 387 0.71 7.32 -0.97
N THR A 388 0.36 7.71 0.26
CA THR A 388 -0.98 8.22 0.59
C THR A 388 -1.26 9.56 -0.09
N ALA A 389 -0.25 10.43 -0.20
CA ALA A 389 -0.36 11.70 -0.91
C ALA A 389 -0.70 11.49 -2.40
N LEU A 390 -0.04 10.54 -3.06
CA LEU A 390 -0.31 10.16 -4.45
C LEU A 390 -1.72 9.58 -4.60
N ASN A 391 -2.08 8.58 -3.80
CA ASN A 391 -3.37 7.92 -3.86
C ASN A 391 -4.51 8.91 -3.68
N SER A 392 -4.49 9.69 -2.60
CA SER A 392 -5.57 10.60 -2.25
C SER A 392 -5.71 11.79 -3.19
N SER A 393 -4.60 12.36 -3.69
CA SER A 393 -4.67 13.41 -4.70
C SER A 393 -5.19 12.88 -6.05
N GLY A 394 -4.87 11.62 -6.37
CA GLY A 394 -5.41 10.90 -7.52
C GLY A 394 -6.92 10.72 -7.45
N ASP A 395 -7.49 10.40 -6.26
CA ASP A 395 -8.93 10.27 -6.06
C ASP A 395 -9.67 11.53 -6.54
N MET A 396 -9.18 12.69 -6.10
CA MET A 396 -9.77 13.97 -6.47
C MET A 396 -9.53 14.29 -7.94
N LEU A 397 -8.32 14.07 -8.44
CA LEU A 397 -7.92 14.36 -9.82
C LEU A 397 -8.79 13.62 -10.82
N PHE A 398 -9.00 12.32 -10.63
CA PHE A 398 -9.77 11.51 -11.56
C PHE A 398 -11.29 11.68 -11.39
N THR A 399 -11.77 11.97 -10.17
CA THR A 399 -13.15 12.42 -9.95
C THR A 399 -13.43 13.71 -10.75
N ALA A 400 -12.59 14.73 -10.59
CA ALA A 400 -12.73 15.98 -11.33
C ALA A 400 -12.62 15.78 -12.86
N THR A 401 -11.67 14.94 -13.31
CA THR A 401 -11.47 14.62 -14.72
C THR A 401 -12.70 13.98 -15.34
N ALA A 402 -13.33 13.00 -14.66
CA ALA A 402 -14.52 12.33 -15.14
C ALA A 402 -15.73 13.29 -15.22
N GLU A 403 -15.91 14.15 -14.24
CA GLU A 403 -16.94 15.18 -14.23
C GLU A 403 -16.73 16.21 -15.36
N PHE A 404 -15.52 16.75 -15.48
CA PHE A 404 -15.19 17.75 -16.50
C PHE A 404 -15.33 17.17 -17.91
N LYS A 405 -14.96 15.90 -18.13
CA LYS A 405 -15.18 15.24 -19.42
C LYS A 405 -16.65 15.19 -19.80
N GLU A 406 -17.53 14.91 -18.85
CA GLU A 406 -18.96 14.87 -19.09
C GLU A 406 -19.54 16.27 -19.35
N ARG A 407 -19.11 17.30 -18.61
CA ARG A 407 -19.49 18.70 -18.86
C ARG A 407 -19.08 19.18 -20.25
N LEU A 408 -17.84 18.83 -20.67
CA LEU A 408 -17.35 19.15 -22.02
C LEU A 408 -18.22 18.50 -23.12
N LYS A 409 -18.67 17.25 -22.91
CA LYS A 409 -19.60 16.59 -23.85
C LYS A 409 -20.95 17.30 -23.96
N ARG A 410 -21.40 17.97 -22.89
CA ARG A 410 -22.64 18.76 -22.88
C ARG A 410 -22.44 20.19 -23.41
N GLY A 411 -21.22 20.54 -23.85
CA GLY A 411 -20.89 21.89 -24.33
C GLY A 411 -20.73 22.94 -23.22
N GLU A 412 -20.65 22.50 -21.96
CA GLU A 412 -20.46 23.40 -20.81
C GLU A 412 -19.01 23.93 -20.76
N LYS A 413 -18.87 25.22 -20.41
CA LYS A 413 -17.54 25.78 -20.13
C LYS A 413 -17.02 25.20 -18.82
N ILE A 414 -15.77 24.74 -18.81
CA ILE A 414 -15.06 24.34 -17.61
C ILE A 414 -14.05 25.43 -17.29
N GLU A 415 -14.14 26.00 -16.13
CA GLU A 415 -13.07 26.75 -15.51
C GLU A 415 -12.21 25.73 -14.73
N ILE A 416 -11.06 25.38 -15.30
CA ILE A 416 -9.99 24.67 -14.56
C ILE A 416 -9.24 25.79 -13.85
N LEU A 417 -9.41 25.88 -12.56
CA LEU A 417 -8.92 26.86 -11.59
C LEU A 417 -7.62 27.55 -11.98
#